data_6479fa80e5a076969a60d63b35fa7047
#
_entry.id   6479fa80e5a076969a60d63b35fa7047
#
_cell.length_a   1.000
_cell.length_b   1.000
_cell.length_c   1.000
_cell.angle_alpha   90.00
_cell.angle_beta   90.00
_cell.angle_gamma   90.00
#
_symmetry.space_group_name_H-M   'P 1'
#
loop_
_entity.id
_entity.type
_entity.pdbx_description
1 polymer ?
#
loop_
_entity_poly.entity_id
_entity_poly.type
_entity_poly.pdbx_seq_one_letter_code
_entity_poly.pdbx_strand_id
1 'polypeptide(L)'
;MNKIQHKSQFWAISSEGMNKVISSSFPAEMKEAIASVDAQGDDKKEVLRDMLSVYMTQRQRMTNDEGIAEVHLHGPMLSDASPIDLAMGSTSYEEIREDIESANMDDDVKAILLRVNTPGGTVSGIEETYEAIKSSNKPVFAYNEGYATSAGYYLIAPAESIAASPSSMTGNIGTVLDMWDFSGMYENMGAKRTLMTNEGADLKGTMRTEPTDSQREFLQNQLNDMGDQFHARVVESRPDVDEEVYRAGWYQPDAAAALGLIDFKGTLKDYKSMIKSAIDIRTQ
;
A
#
# COMPACT_ATOMS: atom_id res chain seq x y z
N MET A 1 -14.49 -1.64 28.36
CA MET A 1 -13.66 -0.53 27.82
C MET A 1 -12.56 -1.15 26.97
N ASN A 2 -12.83 -1.32 25.68
CA ASN A 2 -11.87 -1.87 24.74
C ASN A 2 -10.82 -0.81 24.41
N LYS A 3 -9.56 -1.16 24.68
CA LYS A 3 -8.40 -0.34 24.30
C LYS A 3 -8.30 -0.32 22.77
N ILE A 4 -8.81 0.73 22.15
CA ILE A 4 -8.40 1.08 20.79
C ILE A 4 -6.96 1.59 20.94
N GLN A 5 -5.98 0.72 20.70
CA GLN A 5 -4.60 1.15 20.52
C GLN A 5 -4.52 1.80 19.14
N HIS A 6 -4.62 3.13 19.06
CA HIS A 6 -4.19 3.86 17.88
C HIS A 6 -2.68 3.71 17.77
N LYS A 7 -2.24 2.78 16.94
CA LYS A 7 -0.85 2.75 16.47
C LYS A 7 -0.70 3.95 15.54
N SER A 8 0.01 4.97 15.94
CA SER A 8 0.46 6.03 15.04
C SER A 8 1.49 5.41 14.10
N GLN A 9 1.19 5.35 12.83
CA GLN A 9 2.07 4.81 11.80
C GLN A 9 2.33 5.92 10.78
N PHE A 10 3.54 5.95 10.23
CA PHE A 10 3.82 6.75 9.05
C PHE A 10 3.15 6.07 7.85
N TRP A 11 2.39 6.85 7.08
CA TRP A 11 1.64 6.36 5.94
C TRP A 11 2.16 6.97 4.65
N ALA A 12 2.40 6.12 3.68
CA ALA A 12 2.57 6.52 2.30
C ALA A 12 1.22 6.34 1.57
N ILE A 13 0.17 7.02 2.05
CA ILE A 13 -1.20 6.94 1.53
C ILE A 13 -1.79 8.35 1.43
N SER A 14 -2.54 8.64 0.38
CA SER A 14 -3.26 9.90 0.29
C SER A 14 -4.43 9.94 1.28
N SER A 15 -4.67 11.10 1.89
CA SER A 15 -5.81 11.33 2.79
C SER A 15 -7.16 11.06 2.10
N GLU A 16 -7.25 11.33 0.80
CA GLU A 16 -8.42 11.07 -0.04
C GLU A 16 -8.56 9.58 -0.35
N GLY A 17 -7.44 8.86 -0.52
CA GLY A 17 -7.39 7.41 -0.65
C GLY A 17 -7.88 6.70 0.60
N MET A 18 -7.46 7.16 1.78
CA MET A 18 -7.91 6.62 3.07
C MET A 18 -9.42 6.75 3.27
N ASN A 19 -9.99 7.92 2.98
CA ASN A 19 -11.43 8.15 3.09
C ASN A 19 -12.25 7.35 2.06
N LYS A 20 -11.74 7.15 0.85
CA LYS A 20 -12.38 6.30 -0.17
C LYS A 20 -12.34 4.82 0.22
N VAL A 21 -11.22 4.33 0.74
CA VAL A 21 -11.07 2.95 1.20
C VAL A 21 -12.05 2.66 2.34
N ILE A 22 -12.18 3.56 3.31
CA ILE A 22 -13.13 3.40 4.42
C ILE A 22 -14.59 3.41 3.92
N SER A 23 -14.91 4.16 2.86
CA SER A 23 -16.29 4.36 2.41
C SER A 23 -16.75 3.46 1.26
N SER A 24 -15.85 2.97 0.41
CA SER A 24 -16.23 2.32 -0.85
C SER A 24 -15.90 0.82 -0.96
N SER A 25 -15.01 0.30 -0.12
CA SER A 25 -14.42 -1.04 -0.32
C SER A 25 -15.16 -2.17 0.37
N PHE A 26 -16.26 -1.92 1.07
CA PHE A 26 -16.99 -3.01 1.72
C PHE A 26 -18.13 -3.51 0.84
N PRO A 27 -18.21 -4.82 0.52
CA PRO A 27 -19.44 -5.44 0.11
C PRO A 27 -20.57 -5.13 1.13
N ALA A 28 -21.79 -4.95 0.66
CA ALA A 28 -22.93 -4.61 1.52
C ALA A 28 -23.07 -5.58 2.71
N GLU A 29 -22.79 -6.85 2.47
CA GLU A 29 -22.79 -7.94 3.46
C GLU A 29 -21.71 -7.74 4.55
N MET A 30 -20.56 -7.18 4.20
CA MET A 30 -19.48 -6.89 5.15
C MET A 30 -19.79 -5.64 5.99
N LYS A 31 -20.47 -4.64 5.41
CA LYS A 31 -20.97 -3.48 6.17
C LYS A 31 -22.01 -3.89 7.22
N GLU A 32 -22.90 -4.82 6.89
CA GLU A 32 -23.85 -5.40 7.84
C GLU A 32 -23.17 -6.25 8.91
N ALA A 33 -22.16 -7.06 8.53
CA ALA A 33 -21.39 -7.86 9.47
C ALA A 33 -20.61 -6.97 10.46
N ILE A 34 -19.98 -5.88 10.00
CA ILE A 34 -19.28 -4.91 10.86
C ILE A 34 -20.26 -4.19 11.79
N ALA A 35 -21.43 -3.80 11.29
CA ALA A 35 -22.47 -3.19 12.12
C ALA A 35 -23.05 -4.16 13.18
N SER A 36 -23.01 -5.47 12.92
CA SER A 36 -23.44 -6.51 13.86
C SER A 36 -22.40 -6.89 14.93
N VAL A 37 -21.14 -6.45 14.78
CA VAL A 37 -20.03 -6.72 15.72
C VAL A 37 -20.22 -6.06 17.09
N ASP A 38 -21.23 -5.22 17.27
CA ASP A 38 -21.62 -4.70 18.60
C ASP A 38 -22.36 -5.75 19.47
N ALA A 39 -22.67 -6.93 18.93
CA ALA A 39 -23.19 -8.07 19.65
C ALA A 39 -22.13 -8.71 20.57
N GLN A 40 -22.49 -9.14 21.75
CA GLN A 40 -21.61 -9.77 22.74
C GLN A 40 -21.59 -11.30 22.57
N GLY A 41 -20.42 -11.91 22.60
CA GLY A 41 -20.25 -13.36 22.81
C GLY A 41 -19.78 -14.18 21.61
N ASP A 42 -20.27 -15.40 21.47
CA ASP A 42 -19.85 -16.39 20.46
C ASP A 42 -20.15 -15.96 19.02
N ASP A 43 -21.14 -15.09 18.82
CA ASP A 43 -21.49 -14.50 17.53
C ASP A 43 -20.31 -13.75 16.88
N LYS A 44 -19.43 -13.14 17.70
CA LYS A 44 -18.22 -12.46 17.17
C LYS A 44 -17.24 -13.41 16.51
N LYS A 45 -17.12 -14.62 17.06
CA LYS A 45 -16.21 -15.64 16.49
C LYS A 45 -16.75 -16.21 15.19
N GLU A 46 -18.07 -16.32 15.08
CA GLU A 46 -18.73 -16.81 13.88
C GLU A 46 -18.63 -15.77 12.75
N VAL A 47 -18.92 -14.50 13.03
CA VAL A 47 -18.75 -13.39 12.07
C VAL A 47 -17.29 -13.29 11.61
N LEU A 48 -16.32 -13.37 12.53
CA LEU A 48 -14.90 -13.35 12.19
C LEU A 48 -14.50 -14.56 11.33
N ARG A 49 -15.02 -15.73 11.62
CA ARG A 49 -14.79 -16.96 10.83
C ARG A 49 -15.38 -16.83 9.43
N ASP A 50 -16.58 -16.27 9.31
CA ASP A 50 -17.24 -16.05 8.02
C ASP A 50 -16.50 -15.00 7.20
N MET A 51 -16.07 -13.90 7.82
CA MET A 51 -15.22 -12.90 7.17
C MET A 51 -13.89 -13.50 6.69
N LEU A 52 -13.22 -14.31 7.51
CA LEU A 52 -11.99 -15.01 7.14
C LEU A 52 -12.24 -16.02 6.01
N SER A 53 -13.38 -16.73 6.04
CA SER A 53 -13.72 -17.69 4.98
C SER A 53 -13.99 -16.99 3.66
N VAL A 54 -14.69 -15.86 3.67
CA VAL A 54 -14.93 -15.02 2.48
C VAL A 54 -13.59 -14.48 1.96
N TYR A 55 -12.74 -13.95 2.85
CA TYR A 55 -11.40 -13.49 2.50
C TYR A 55 -10.56 -14.60 1.87
N MET A 56 -10.50 -15.78 2.49
CA MET A 56 -9.74 -16.93 1.98
C MET A 56 -10.29 -17.45 0.63
N THR A 57 -11.59 -17.31 0.40
CA THR A 57 -12.26 -17.73 -0.86
C THR A 57 -12.06 -16.68 -1.96
N GLN A 58 -12.12 -15.40 -1.64
CA GLN A 58 -11.91 -14.30 -2.60
C GLN A 58 -10.43 -14.12 -2.94
N ARG A 59 -9.55 -14.55 -2.07
CA ARG A 59 -8.12 -14.48 -2.24
C ARG A 59 -7.61 -15.69 -3.03
N GLN A 60 -7.74 -15.65 -4.36
CA GLN A 60 -6.83 -16.39 -5.21
C GLN A 60 -5.46 -15.73 -5.06
N ARG A 61 -4.68 -16.28 -4.15
CA ARG A 61 -3.31 -15.85 -3.96
C ARG A 61 -2.57 -15.98 -5.26
N MET A 62 -1.98 -16.06 -5.91
CA MET A 62 -1.26 -16.22 -7.16
C MET A 62 -2.01 -17.14 -8.15
N THR A 63 -2.51 -16.54 -9.22
CA THR A 63 -3.04 -17.32 -10.33
C THR A 63 -1.97 -17.46 -11.41
N ASN A 64 -1.69 -18.69 -11.82
CA ASN A 64 -0.82 -18.93 -12.97
C ASN A 64 -1.69 -19.02 -14.23
N ASP A 65 -1.65 -18.00 -15.08
CA ASP A 65 -2.36 -17.94 -16.35
C ASP A 65 -1.34 -18.02 -17.50
N GLU A 66 -1.20 -19.21 -18.10
CA GLU A 66 -0.26 -19.46 -19.21
C GLU A 66 1.19 -19.02 -18.91
N GLY A 67 1.70 -19.36 -17.73
CA GLY A 67 3.05 -19.03 -17.29
C GLY A 67 3.22 -17.63 -16.71
N ILE A 68 2.14 -16.89 -16.48
CA ILE A 68 2.15 -15.58 -15.79
C ILE A 68 1.54 -15.74 -14.40
N ALA A 69 2.35 -15.55 -13.35
CA ALA A 69 1.85 -15.49 -11.99
C ALA A 69 1.31 -14.07 -11.70
N GLU A 70 0.07 -13.97 -11.30
CA GLU A 70 -0.54 -12.69 -10.90
C GLU A 70 -0.43 -12.50 -9.38
N VAL A 71 0.22 -11.43 -8.96
CA VAL A 71 0.34 -11.01 -7.54
C VAL A 71 -0.47 -9.73 -7.35
N HIS A 72 -1.38 -9.74 -6.38
CA HIS A 72 -2.34 -8.66 -6.18
C HIS A 72 -1.90 -7.69 -5.08
N LEU A 73 -1.76 -6.41 -5.44
CA LEU A 73 -1.48 -5.28 -4.55
C LEU A 73 -2.75 -4.43 -4.47
N HIS A 74 -3.71 -4.85 -3.63
CA HIS A 74 -5.02 -4.21 -3.57
C HIS A 74 -5.29 -3.62 -2.19
N GLY A 75 -6.06 -2.52 -2.15
CA GLY A 75 -6.42 -1.82 -0.92
C GLY A 75 -5.22 -1.23 -0.17
N PRO A 76 -5.35 -0.83 1.09
CA PRO A 76 -4.22 -0.37 1.91
C PRO A 76 -3.20 -1.47 2.13
N MET A 77 -1.91 -1.15 1.99
CA MET A 77 -0.82 -2.11 2.22
C MET A 77 -0.20 -1.89 3.60
N LEU A 78 -0.06 -2.98 4.38
CA LEU A 78 0.30 -2.92 5.79
C LEU A 78 1.48 -3.86 6.10
N SER A 79 2.39 -3.41 6.99
CA SER A 79 3.46 -4.27 7.52
C SER A 79 2.94 -5.35 8.47
N ASP A 80 1.95 -4.99 9.31
CA ASP A 80 1.38 -5.85 10.35
C ASP A 80 -0.13 -5.93 10.16
N ALA A 81 -0.58 -6.51 9.04
CA ALA A 81 -2.00 -6.67 8.77
C ALA A 81 -2.61 -7.72 9.72
N SER A 82 -3.60 -7.31 10.50
CA SER A 82 -4.40 -8.26 11.27
C SER A 82 -5.37 -9.03 10.35
N PRO A 83 -5.89 -10.19 10.78
CA PRO A 83 -6.92 -10.89 10.01
C PRO A 83 -8.13 -10.03 9.66
N ILE A 84 -8.47 -9.06 10.50
CA ILE A 84 -9.56 -8.11 10.22
C ILE A 84 -9.15 -7.14 9.11
N ASP A 85 -7.93 -6.59 9.14
CA ASP A 85 -7.44 -5.70 8.09
C ASP A 85 -7.45 -6.40 6.73
N LEU A 86 -7.01 -7.65 6.69
CA LEU A 86 -7.03 -8.48 5.48
C LEU A 86 -8.46 -8.76 5.00
N ALA A 87 -9.37 -9.14 5.91
CA ALA A 87 -10.78 -9.35 5.59
C ALA A 87 -11.46 -8.05 5.10
N MET A 88 -10.96 -6.89 5.51
CA MET A 88 -11.38 -5.58 5.05
C MET A 88 -10.75 -5.13 3.72
N GLY A 89 -10.00 -6.01 3.06
CA GLY A 89 -9.44 -5.77 1.74
C GLY A 89 -8.07 -5.10 1.73
N SER A 90 -7.36 -5.06 2.88
CA SER A 90 -5.96 -4.68 2.93
C SER A 90 -5.07 -5.79 2.40
N THR A 91 -3.86 -5.45 1.96
CA THR A 91 -2.82 -6.42 1.58
C THR A 91 -1.64 -6.32 2.55
N SER A 92 -1.10 -7.46 2.97
CA SER A 92 0.12 -7.52 3.77
C SER A 92 1.36 -7.48 2.89
N TYR A 93 2.39 -6.74 3.28
CA TYR A 93 3.69 -6.78 2.62
C TYR A 93 4.34 -8.17 2.70
N GLU A 94 4.12 -8.89 3.80
CA GLU A 94 4.62 -10.25 3.96
C GLU A 94 4.00 -11.19 2.90
N GLU A 95 2.69 -11.08 2.70
CA GLU A 95 1.98 -11.87 1.70
C GLU A 95 2.44 -11.58 0.26
N ILE A 96 2.76 -10.31 -0.06
CA ILE A 96 3.34 -9.97 -1.37
C ILE A 96 4.69 -10.67 -1.53
N ARG A 97 5.55 -10.63 -0.50
CA ARG A 97 6.86 -11.31 -0.54
C ARG A 97 6.73 -12.82 -0.71
N GLU A 98 5.83 -13.46 0.04
CA GLU A 98 5.54 -14.90 -0.09
C GLU A 98 5.06 -15.26 -1.50
N ASP A 99 4.19 -14.43 -2.11
CA ASP A 99 3.68 -14.66 -3.46
C ASP A 99 4.80 -14.51 -4.51
N ILE A 100 5.69 -13.51 -4.36
CA ILE A 100 6.88 -13.35 -5.23
C ILE A 100 7.83 -14.54 -5.08
N GLU A 101 8.10 -14.98 -3.85
CA GLU A 101 8.97 -16.14 -3.59
C GLU A 101 8.38 -17.41 -4.19
N SER A 102 7.09 -17.66 -3.99
CA SER A 102 6.37 -18.80 -4.56
C SER A 102 6.42 -18.79 -6.08
N ALA A 103 6.23 -17.61 -6.71
CA ALA A 103 6.35 -17.47 -8.16
C ALA A 103 7.77 -17.74 -8.65
N ASN A 104 8.78 -17.31 -7.90
CA ASN A 104 10.18 -17.56 -8.23
C ASN A 104 10.57 -19.04 -8.17
N MET A 105 9.93 -19.82 -7.28
CA MET A 105 10.18 -21.25 -7.10
C MET A 105 9.41 -22.15 -8.08
N ASP A 106 8.35 -21.65 -8.70
CA ASP A 106 7.50 -22.41 -9.61
C ASP A 106 8.08 -22.44 -11.04
N ASP A 107 8.53 -23.60 -11.51
CA ASP A 107 9.13 -23.77 -12.84
C ASP A 107 8.15 -23.49 -13.99
N ASP A 108 6.85 -23.60 -13.77
CA ASP A 108 5.80 -23.32 -14.76
C ASP A 108 5.58 -21.79 -14.91
N VAL A 109 5.96 -20.98 -13.93
CA VAL A 109 5.91 -19.52 -14.00
C VAL A 109 7.09 -18.98 -14.81
N LYS A 110 6.81 -18.15 -15.80
CA LYS A 110 7.80 -17.51 -16.69
C LYS A 110 7.90 -16.00 -16.49
N ALA A 111 6.87 -15.39 -15.91
CA ALA A 111 6.83 -13.97 -15.57
C ALA A 111 5.90 -13.72 -14.38
N ILE A 112 6.10 -12.62 -13.69
CA ILE A 112 5.23 -12.14 -12.61
C ILE A 112 4.51 -10.88 -13.08
N LEU A 113 3.21 -10.81 -12.87
CA LEU A 113 2.38 -9.62 -13.14
C LEU A 113 1.81 -9.09 -11.83
N LEU A 114 2.29 -7.93 -11.40
CA LEU A 114 1.73 -7.20 -10.27
C LEU A 114 0.42 -6.51 -10.70
N ARG A 115 -0.70 -6.95 -10.13
CA ARG A 115 -2.03 -6.35 -10.33
C ARG A 115 -2.26 -5.29 -9.25
N VAL A 116 -2.37 -4.04 -9.65
CA VAL A 116 -2.28 -2.92 -8.69
C VAL A 116 -3.57 -2.11 -8.67
N ASN A 117 -4.16 -2.01 -7.48
CA ASN A 117 -5.26 -1.08 -7.19
C ASN A 117 -5.20 -0.68 -5.72
N THR A 118 -4.26 0.20 -5.38
CA THR A 118 -3.96 0.60 -4.00
C THR A 118 -3.76 2.10 -3.87
N PRO A 119 -4.28 2.71 -2.79
CA PRO A 119 -3.97 4.11 -2.45
C PRO A 119 -2.57 4.27 -1.83
N GLY A 120 -1.88 3.17 -1.53
CA GLY A 120 -0.62 3.14 -0.80
C GLY A 120 -0.68 2.34 0.50
N GLY A 121 0.24 2.62 1.41
CA GLY A 121 0.35 1.85 2.65
C GLY A 121 1.32 2.42 3.66
N THR A 122 1.69 1.61 4.66
CA THR A 122 2.67 1.99 5.69
C THR A 122 4.09 2.03 5.12
N VAL A 123 4.92 2.93 5.65
CA VAL A 123 6.35 2.99 5.29
C VAL A 123 7.11 1.77 5.82
N SER A 124 6.74 1.30 7.03
CA SER A 124 7.35 0.10 7.61
C SER A 124 7.08 -1.14 6.73
N GLY A 125 8.12 -1.91 6.43
CA GLY A 125 8.03 -3.16 5.64
C GLY A 125 8.04 -2.99 4.13
N ILE A 126 8.02 -1.74 3.62
CA ILE A 126 7.96 -1.48 2.18
C ILE A 126 9.30 -1.80 1.48
N GLU A 127 10.40 -1.51 2.13
CA GLU A 127 11.74 -1.67 1.56
C GLU A 127 12.07 -3.14 1.28
N GLU A 128 11.79 -4.02 2.22
CA GLU A 128 12.00 -5.46 2.07
C GLU A 128 11.13 -6.02 0.93
N THR A 129 9.93 -5.46 0.75
CA THR A 129 9.02 -5.87 -0.33
C THR A 129 9.48 -5.33 -1.69
N TYR A 130 9.98 -4.10 -1.73
CA TYR A 130 10.62 -3.55 -2.93
C TYR A 130 11.82 -4.39 -3.38
N GLU A 131 12.72 -4.73 -2.46
CA GLU A 131 13.88 -5.56 -2.77
C GLU A 131 13.48 -6.98 -3.21
N ALA A 132 12.44 -7.58 -2.64
CA ALA A 132 11.93 -8.87 -3.10
C ALA A 132 11.40 -8.81 -4.55
N ILE A 133 10.72 -7.74 -4.94
CA ILE A 133 10.25 -7.53 -6.30
C ILE A 133 11.43 -7.28 -7.24
N LYS A 134 12.35 -6.39 -6.87
CA LYS A 134 13.50 -5.99 -7.67
C LYS A 134 14.48 -7.14 -7.91
N SER A 135 14.68 -7.99 -6.90
CA SER A 135 15.59 -9.13 -6.96
C SER A 135 14.96 -10.41 -7.49
N SER A 136 13.71 -10.36 -7.97
CA SER A 136 13.05 -11.51 -8.57
C SER A 136 13.90 -12.11 -9.69
N ASN A 137 14.01 -13.46 -9.72
CA ASN A 137 14.72 -14.17 -10.77
C ASN A 137 13.89 -14.33 -12.07
N LYS A 138 12.64 -13.83 -12.03
CA LYS A 138 11.72 -13.81 -13.18
C LYS A 138 11.38 -12.36 -13.54
N PRO A 139 11.12 -12.06 -14.81
CA PRO A 139 10.71 -10.72 -15.22
C PRO A 139 9.42 -10.30 -14.51
N VAL A 140 9.43 -9.12 -13.94
CA VAL A 140 8.27 -8.54 -13.23
C VAL A 140 7.67 -7.44 -14.07
N PHE A 141 6.37 -7.51 -14.29
CA PHE A 141 5.54 -6.52 -14.96
C PHE A 141 4.50 -5.97 -13.99
N ALA A 142 4.01 -4.76 -14.22
CA ALA A 142 2.96 -4.18 -13.39
C ALA A 142 1.80 -3.62 -14.22
N TYR A 143 0.57 -3.85 -13.75
CA TYR A 143 -0.63 -3.31 -14.37
C TYR A 143 -1.46 -2.56 -13.34
N ASN A 144 -1.58 -1.25 -13.52
CA ASN A 144 -2.44 -0.39 -12.73
C ASN A 144 -3.89 -0.50 -13.20
N GLU A 145 -4.75 -1.11 -12.39
CA GLU A 145 -6.18 -1.28 -12.67
C GLU A 145 -7.02 -0.07 -12.32
N GLY A 146 -6.61 0.69 -11.30
CA GLY A 146 -7.34 1.83 -10.78
C GLY A 146 -6.41 2.86 -10.14
N TYR A 147 -5.79 2.49 -9.04
CA TYR A 147 -4.83 3.34 -8.33
C TYR A 147 -3.49 2.60 -8.16
N ALA A 148 -2.42 3.21 -8.61
CA ALA A 148 -1.05 2.84 -8.29
C ALA A 148 -0.38 4.08 -7.67
N THR A 149 -0.71 4.36 -6.42
CA THR A 149 -0.32 5.60 -5.75
C THR A 149 0.51 5.33 -4.50
N SER A 150 1.45 6.25 -4.22
CA SER A 150 2.29 6.22 -3.02
C SER A 150 3.05 4.89 -2.87
N ALA A 151 2.92 4.15 -1.76
CA ALA A 151 3.54 2.85 -1.57
C ALA A 151 3.24 1.85 -2.73
N GLY A 152 2.09 1.99 -3.41
CA GLY A 152 1.77 1.20 -4.59
C GLY A 152 2.72 1.48 -5.75
N TYR A 153 3.01 2.75 -6.00
CA TYR A 153 3.97 3.12 -7.02
C TYR A 153 5.41 2.76 -6.62
N TYR A 154 5.75 2.92 -5.34
CA TYR A 154 7.04 2.49 -4.80
C TYR A 154 7.36 1.05 -5.17
N LEU A 155 6.42 0.14 -4.93
CA LEU A 155 6.61 -1.29 -5.16
C LEU A 155 6.65 -1.68 -6.64
N ILE A 156 5.96 -0.94 -7.52
CA ILE A 156 5.97 -1.27 -8.95
C ILE A 156 7.05 -0.54 -9.73
N ALA A 157 7.69 0.47 -9.17
CA ALA A 157 8.74 1.22 -9.85
C ALA A 157 9.84 0.32 -10.45
N PRO A 158 10.31 -0.79 -9.79
CA PRO A 158 11.34 -1.67 -10.32
C PRO A 158 10.83 -2.66 -11.38
N ALA A 159 9.53 -2.68 -11.72
CA ALA A 159 9.02 -3.54 -12.78
C ALA A 159 9.65 -3.20 -14.13
N GLU A 160 9.90 -4.22 -14.96
CA GLU A 160 10.47 -4.03 -16.30
C GLU A 160 9.59 -3.17 -17.21
N SER A 161 8.27 -3.26 -17.01
CA SER A 161 7.30 -2.39 -17.68
C SER A 161 6.08 -2.20 -16.79
N ILE A 162 5.55 -0.97 -16.80
CA ILE A 162 4.35 -0.58 -16.07
C ILE A 162 3.29 -0.17 -17.08
N ALA A 163 2.16 -0.87 -17.04
CA ALA A 163 0.98 -0.50 -17.84
C ALA A 163 -0.13 0.07 -16.95
N ALA A 164 -0.99 0.86 -17.53
CA ALA A 164 -2.11 1.47 -16.83
C ALA A 164 -3.43 1.37 -17.62
N SER A 165 -4.50 1.04 -16.90
CA SER A 165 -5.87 1.12 -17.40
C SER A 165 -6.20 2.56 -17.82
N PRO A 166 -6.99 2.78 -18.90
CA PRO A 166 -7.34 4.13 -19.35
C PRO A 166 -8.01 5.03 -18.30
N SER A 167 -8.59 4.46 -17.25
CA SER A 167 -9.28 5.18 -16.17
C SER A 167 -8.53 5.19 -14.84
N SER A 168 -7.26 4.80 -14.85
CA SER A 168 -6.44 4.69 -13.64
C SER A 168 -5.76 5.99 -13.25
N MET A 169 -5.17 6.02 -12.05
CA MET A 169 -4.35 7.10 -11.52
C MET A 169 -3.02 6.55 -11.03
N THR A 170 -1.92 7.25 -11.36
CA THR A 170 -0.55 6.81 -11.02
C THR A 170 0.21 7.97 -10.39
N GLY A 171 1.07 7.71 -9.40
CA GLY A 171 1.92 8.72 -8.79
C GLY A 171 1.74 8.85 -7.28
N ASN A 172 1.53 10.07 -6.77
CA ASN A 172 1.47 10.41 -5.35
C ASN A 172 2.76 9.98 -4.62
N ILE A 173 3.92 10.34 -5.21
CA ILE A 173 5.24 9.97 -4.71
C ILE A 173 5.62 10.92 -3.57
N GLY A 174 5.54 10.41 -2.35
CA GLY A 174 5.81 11.17 -1.13
C GLY A 174 5.31 10.47 0.12
N THR A 175 5.69 11.01 1.28
CA THR A 175 5.32 10.52 2.60
C THR A 175 4.49 11.55 3.35
N VAL A 176 3.60 11.11 4.20
CA VAL A 176 2.74 11.98 5.02
C VAL A 176 2.68 11.45 6.45
N LEU A 177 2.70 12.36 7.41
CA LEU A 177 2.35 12.11 8.81
C LEU A 177 1.11 12.93 9.14
N ASP A 178 0.00 12.26 9.36
CA ASP A 178 -1.26 12.89 9.80
C ASP A 178 -1.46 12.65 11.30
N MET A 179 -1.59 13.74 12.06
CA MET A 179 -1.75 13.70 13.50
C MET A 179 -2.95 14.52 13.93
N TRP A 180 -3.74 13.97 14.85
CA TRP A 180 -4.87 14.63 15.44
C TRP A 180 -4.57 15.01 16.90
N ASP A 181 -4.73 16.29 17.24
CA ASP A 181 -4.66 16.76 18.62
C ASP A 181 -6.08 16.82 19.23
N PHE A 182 -6.33 15.94 20.18
CA PHE A 182 -7.58 15.90 20.96
C PHE A 182 -7.46 16.54 22.34
N SER A 183 -6.35 17.26 22.64
CA SER A 183 -6.11 17.84 23.98
C SER A 183 -7.24 18.75 24.42
N GLY A 184 -7.71 19.67 23.54
CA GLY A 184 -8.82 20.56 23.84
C GLY A 184 -10.15 19.83 24.10
N MET A 185 -10.41 18.70 23.43
CA MET A 185 -11.58 17.89 23.70
C MET A 185 -11.51 17.25 25.10
N TYR A 186 -10.35 16.70 25.47
CA TYR A 186 -10.14 16.11 26.80
C TYR A 186 -10.22 17.15 27.91
N GLU A 187 -9.67 18.36 27.71
CA GLU A 187 -9.76 19.46 28.66
C GLU A 187 -11.20 19.89 28.91
N ASN A 188 -12.02 20.00 27.86
CA ASN A 188 -13.45 20.30 27.97
C ASN A 188 -14.23 19.21 28.74
N MET A 189 -13.73 17.97 28.74
CA MET A 189 -14.27 16.87 29.55
C MET A 189 -13.71 16.84 30.99
N GLY A 190 -12.88 17.82 31.38
CA GLY A 190 -12.24 17.89 32.70
C GLY A 190 -11.06 16.94 32.88
N ALA A 191 -10.57 16.30 31.80
CA ALA A 191 -9.42 15.42 31.83
C ALA A 191 -8.13 16.20 31.57
N LYS A 192 -7.11 16.00 32.41
CA LYS A 192 -5.76 16.55 32.23
C LYS A 192 -4.77 15.46 31.95
N ARG A 193 -3.96 15.63 30.91
CA ARG A 193 -2.84 14.72 30.61
C ARG A 193 -1.58 15.24 31.28
N THR A 194 -0.88 14.37 31.99
CA THR A 194 0.50 14.59 32.44
C THR A 194 1.40 13.61 31.73
N LEU A 195 2.39 14.10 30.98
CA LEU A 195 3.44 13.30 30.36
C LEU A 195 4.74 13.55 31.12
N MET A 196 5.34 12.47 31.60
CA MET A 196 6.67 12.50 32.23
C MET A 196 7.62 11.63 31.43
N THR A 197 8.79 12.16 31.10
CA THR A 197 9.87 11.44 30.44
C THR A 197 11.11 11.48 31.32
N ASN A 198 12.05 10.59 31.08
CA ASN A 198 13.37 10.69 31.69
C ASN A 198 14.14 11.87 31.07
N GLU A 199 15.20 12.32 31.77
CA GLU A 199 16.09 13.38 31.30
C GLU A 199 16.66 13.06 29.92
N GLY A 200 16.66 14.02 29.01
CA GLY A 200 17.14 13.88 27.64
C GLY A 200 16.18 13.16 26.67
N ALA A 201 14.98 12.77 27.09
CA ALA A 201 13.98 12.09 26.24
C ALA A 201 12.83 13.04 25.83
N ASP A 202 13.12 14.29 25.54
CA ASP A 202 12.18 15.36 25.21
C ASP A 202 11.43 15.13 23.87
N LEU A 203 12.00 14.32 22.97
CA LEU A 203 11.34 13.94 21.72
C LEU A 203 10.29 12.84 21.92
N LYS A 204 10.19 12.21 23.09
CA LYS A 204 9.24 11.13 23.33
C LYS A 204 7.83 11.66 23.58
N GLY A 205 6.83 10.98 23.05
CA GLY A 205 5.41 11.28 23.35
C GLY A 205 4.73 12.27 22.41
N THR A 206 5.29 12.52 21.24
CA THR A 206 4.84 13.47 20.21
C THR A 206 3.43 13.22 19.66
N MET A 207 2.88 12.04 19.80
CA MET A 207 1.75 11.55 18.97
C MET A 207 0.35 11.83 19.54
N ARG A 208 0.18 12.60 20.61
CA ARG A 208 -1.14 12.78 21.26
C ARG A 208 -1.44 14.19 21.73
N THR A 209 -0.56 15.12 21.47
CA THR A 209 -0.71 16.55 21.80
C THR A 209 0.01 17.32 20.70
N GLU A 210 -0.25 18.62 20.62
CA GLU A 210 0.54 19.48 19.75
C GLU A 210 2.04 19.29 20.03
N PRO A 211 2.86 18.94 19.02
CA PRO A 211 4.29 18.75 19.21
C PRO A 211 4.98 20.07 19.52
N THR A 212 6.02 20.01 20.36
CA THR A 212 6.92 21.15 20.57
C THR A 212 7.70 21.45 19.30
N ASP A 213 8.36 22.62 19.23
CA ASP A 213 9.14 22.99 18.03
C ASP A 213 10.24 21.98 17.73
N SER A 214 10.98 21.50 18.75
CA SER A 214 12.01 20.46 18.58
C SER A 214 11.44 19.12 18.12
N GLN A 215 10.28 18.73 18.62
CA GLN A 215 9.58 17.52 18.18
C GLN A 215 9.07 17.66 16.74
N ARG A 216 8.54 18.83 16.38
CA ARG A 216 8.09 19.13 15.01
C ARG A 216 9.26 19.07 14.02
N GLU A 217 10.38 19.68 14.36
CA GLU A 217 11.61 19.64 13.55
C GLU A 217 12.11 18.20 13.37
N PHE A 218 12.16 17.44 14.46
CA PHE A 218 12.55 16.02 14.39
C PHE A 218 11.63 15.22 13.46
N LEU A 219 10.31 15.36 13.62
CA LEU A 219 9.34 14.64 12.77
C LEU A 219 9.43 15.06 11.30
N GLN A 220 9.64 16.36 11.04
CA GLN A 220 9.81 16.84 9.67
C GLN A 220 11.09 16.28 9.02
N ASN A 221 12.19 16.19 9.75
CA ASN A 221 13.42 15.58 9.25
C ASN A 221 13.20 14.10 8.93
N GLN A 222 12.50 13.34 9.79
CA GLN A 222 12.15 11.94 9.49
C GLN A 222 11.29 11.82 8.23
N LEU A 223 10.32 12.71 8.02
CA LEU A 223 9.48 12.74 6.81
C LEU A 223 10.31 13.03 5.55
N ASN A 224 11.25 13.98 5.65
CA ASN A 224 12.14 14.32 4.55
C ASN A 224 13.03 13.11 4.17
N ASP A 225 13.65 12.47 5.16
CA ASP A 225 14.51 11.28 4.93
C ASP A 225 13.73 10.14 4.23
N MET A 226 12.48 9.89 4.68
CA MET A 226 11.60 8.88 4.04
C MET A 226 11.20 9.30 2.62
N GLY A 227 10.93 10.58 2.39
CA GLY A 227 10.62 11.14 1.07
C GLY A 227 11.78 11.01 0.11
N ASP A 228 12.98 11.37 0.57
CA ASP A 228 14.22 11.26 -0.20
C ASP A 228 14.54 9.82 -0.57
N GLN A 229 14.30 8.86 0.34
CA GLN A 229 14.42 7.44 0.04
C GLN A 229 13.44 7.01 -1.05
N PHE A 230 12.18 7.45 -0.98
CA PHE A 230 11.20 7.15 -2.02
C PHE A 230 11.65 7.69 -3.38
N HIS A 231 12.06 8.96 -3.43
CA HIS A 231 12.57 9.57 -4.67
C HIS A 231 13.77 8.79 -5.22
N ALA A 232 14.74 8.43 -4.35
CA ALA A 232 15.90 7.66 -4.76
C ALA A 232 15.52 6.31 -5.41
N ARG A 233 14.55 5.58 -4.85
CA ARG A 233 14.07 4.31 -5.41
C ARG A 233 13.36 4.48 -6.74
N VAL A 234 12.61 5.55 -6.90
CA VAL A 234 11.95 5.85 -8.18
C VAL A 234 13.00 6.21 -9.24
N VAL A 235 13.95 7.10 -8.94
CA VAL A 235 15.03 7.47 -9.88
C VAL A 235 15.90 6.26 -10.25
N GLU A 236 16.22 5.40 -9.28
CA GLU A 236 17.00 4.18 -9.53
C GLU A 236 16.33 3.27 -10.57
N SER A 237 15.00 3.13 -10.49
CA SER A 237 14.23 2.23 -11.35
C SER A 237 13.73 2.91 -12.63
N ARG A 238 13.48 4.21 -12.56
CA ARG A 238 12.88 5.05 -13.62
C ARG A 238 13.72 6.33 -13.80
N PRO A 239 14.91 6.24 -14.40
CA PRO A 239 15.88 7.37 -14.44
C PRO A 239 15.40 8.57 -15.28
N ASP A 240 14.44 8.35 -16.19
CA ASP A 240 13.90 9.39 -17.09
C ASP A 240 12.60 10.03 -16.54
N VAL A 241 12.24 9.75 -15.27
CA VAL A 241 11.05 10.33 -14.65
C VAL A 241 11.21 11.84 -14.45
N ASP A 242 10.15 12.60 -14.76
CA ASP A 242 10.14 14.07 -14.58
C ASP A 242 10.08 14.44 -13.10
N GLU A 243 10.84 15.46 -12.69
CA GLU A 243 10.91 15.93 -11.30
C GLU A 243 9.56 16.44 -10.75
N GLU A 244 8.61 16.85 -11.63
CA GLU A 244 7.26 17.26 -11.22
C GLU A 244 6.53 16.17 -10.40
N VAL A 245 6.86 14.89 -10.61
CA VAL A 245 6.23 13.78 -9.88
C VAL A 245 6.50 13.82 -8.37
N TYR A 246 7.62 14.46 -7.95
CA TYR A 246 8.01 14.56 -6.53
C TYR A 246 7.21 15.60 -5.74
N ARG A 247 6.30 16.31 -6.40
CA ARG A 247 5.30 17.13 -5.73
C ARG A 247 4.10 16.33 -5.23
N ALA A 248 4.20 15.02 -5.29
CA ALA A 248 3.17 14.07 -4.87
C ALA A 248 1.83 14.24 -5.60
N GLY A 249 1.86 14.70 -6.85
CA GLY A 249 0.70 14.68 -7.75
C GLY A 249 0.32 13.25 -8.13
N TRP A 250 -0.93 13.06 -8.55
CA TRP A 250 -1.43 11.81 -9.13
C TRP A 250 -2.02 12.10 -10.50
N TYR A 251 -1.70 11.27 -11.47
CA TYR A 251 -1.83 11.60 -12.88
C TYR A 251 -2.66 10.56 -13.61
N GLN A 252 -3.49 11.02 -14.54
CA GLN A 252 -4.15 10.14 -15.51
C GLN A 252 -3.11 9.52 -16.46
N PRO A 253 -3.41 8.40 -17.14
CA PRO A 253 -2.42 7.63 -17.87
C PRO A 253 -1.62 8.40 -18.91
N ASP A 254 -2.25 9.34 -19.64
CA ASP A 254 -1.54 10.13 -20.66
C ASP A 254 -0.51 11.07 -20.02
N ALA A 255 -0.86 11.72 -18.91
CA ALA A 255 0.07 12.54 -18.15
C ALA A 255 1.14 11.69 -17.44
N ALA A 256 0.75 10.54 -16.86
CA ALA A 256 1.67 9.61 -16.24
C ALA A 256 2.73 9.08 -17.24
N ALA A 257 2.33 8.78 -18.47
CA ALA A 257 3.26 8.38 -19.53
C ALA A 257 4.20 9.52 -19.94
N ALA A 258 3.67 10.75 -20.08
CA ALA A 258 4.48 11.92 -20.42
C ALA A 258 5.52 12.25 -19.32
N LEU A 259 5.22 11.93 -18.07
CA LEU A 259 6.11 12.11 -16.91
C LEU A 259 7.05 10.91 -16.66
N GLY A 260 7.01 9.87 -17.48
CA GLY A 260 7.86 8.68 -17.34
C GLY A 260 7.42 7.69 -16.26
N LEU A 261 6.21 7.84 -15.71
CA LEU A 261 5.70 6.95 -14.66
C LEU A 261 5.20 5.60 -15.17
N ILE A 262 4.74 5.53 -16.43
CA ILE A 262 4.24 4.30 -17.05
C ILE A 262 4.75 4.18 -18.50
N ASP A 263 4.77 2.96 -19.02
CA ASP A 263 5.27 2.63 -20.34
C ASP A 263 4.15 2.37 -21.36
N PHE A 264 2.98 1.92 -20.87
CA PHE A 264 1.87 1.55 -21.74
C PHE A 264 0.52 1.96 -21.13
N LYS A 265 -0.40 2.42 -21.97
CA LYS A 265 -1.80 2.65 -21.65
C LYS A 265 -2.66 1.71 -22.46
N GLY A 266 -3.43 0.86 -21.82
CA GLY A 266 -4.30 -0.09 -22.51
C GLY A 266 -5.06 -1.00 -21.57
N THR A 267 -5.72 -2.01 -22.13
CA THR A 267 -6.45 -3.00 -21.33
C THR A 267 -5.50 -4.05 -20.77
N LEU A 268 -5.91 -4.69 -19.68
CA LEU A 268 -5.17 -5.81 -19.10
C LEU A 268 -4.96 -6.94 -20.12
N LYS A 269 -5.97 -7.21 -20.96
CA LYS A 269 -5.90 -8.24 -22.01
C LYS A 269 -4.79 -7.93 -23.02
N ASP A 270 -4.70 -6.70 -23.48
CA ASP A 270 -3.67 -6.29 -24.42
C ASP A 270 -2.29 -6.40 -23.79
N TYR A 271 -2.16 -5.95 -22.53
CA TYR A 271 -0.90 -6.02 -21.81
C TYR A 271 -0.44 -7.46 -21.54
N LYS A 272 -1.33 -8.36 -21.13
CA LYS A 272 -1.00 -9.80 -20.99
C LYS A 272 -0.52 -10.39 -22.33
N SER A 273 -1.12 -10.01 -23.44
CA SER A 273 -0.66 -10.45 -24.77
C SER A 273 0.76 -9.97 -25.08
N MET A 274 1.10 -8.74 -24.68
CA MET A 274 2.47 -8.21 -24.82
C MET A 274 3.46 -9.00 -23.95
N ILE A 275 3.11 -9.27 -22.68
CA ILE A 275 3.95 -10.07 -21.77
C ILE A 275 4.20 -11.45 -22.33
N LYS A 276 3.17 -12.16 -22.84
CA LYS A 276 3.32 -13.48 -23.48
C LYS A 276 4.30 -13.44 -24.65
N SER A 277 4.16 -12.44 -25.53
CA SER A 277 5.09 -12.25 -26.64
C SER A 277 6.53 -12.00 -26.17
N ALA A 278 6.72 -11.26 -25.08
CA ALA A 278 8.04 -11.02 -24.50
C ALA A 278 8.66 -12.29 -23.89
N ILE A 279 7.84 -13.13 -23.23
CA ILE A 279 8.27 -14.45 -22.70
C ILE A 279 8.72 -15.37 -23.84
N ASP A 280 7.92 -15.49 -24.90
CA ASP A 280 8.19 -16.36 -26.04
C ASP A 280 9.51 -16.02 -26.74
N ILE A 281 9.83 -14.73 -26.85
CA ILE A 281 11.11 -14.25 -27.43
C ILE A 281 12.30 -14.64 -26.56
N ARG A 282 12.15 -14.64 -25.23
CA ARG A 282 13.24 -14.98 -24.28
C ARG A 282 13.50 -16.48 -24.17
N THR A 283 12.54 -17.32 -24.57
CA THR A 283 12.63 -18.77 -24.51
C THR A 283 13.13 -19.41 -25.81
N GLN A 284 13.30 -18.63 -26.87
CA GLN A 284 13.91 -19.02 -28.15
C GLN A 284 15.42 -18.77 -28.14
#